data_59605572e6068bbe093c5660d96d7ad4
#
_entry.id   59605572e6068bbe093c5660d96d7ad4
#
_cell.length_a   1.000
_cell.length_b   1.000
_cell.length_c   1.000
_cell.angle_alpha   90.00
_cell.angle_beta   90.00
_cell.angle_gamma   90.00
#
_symmetry.space_group_name_H-M   'P 1'
#
loop_
_entity.id
_entity.type
_entity.pdbx_description
1 polymer ?
#
loop_
_entity_poly.entity_id
_entity_poly.type
_entity_poly.pdbx_seq_one_letter_code
_entity_poly.pdbx_strand_id
1 'polypeptide(L)'
;MDDKLRQKRNKYTGFMMKIDKVRKGFEDSWYIHCRMFGDIMEPAFKDDIASRMELTAALNFISRGEISKGVKKLGKLFAFCETDADFAAFYFFMGVCYERIGMGMNAGVFFAESAKREPEFYMVYLMLAKCLHEEKRYEEALGAYIRTLEVIEESPKKYEVPAVREEPLLGSVHGNMANCLVMMRRYDEAEYELYESARYNYEPPMINLTWAALYAATDRKQLAREKMSRLRSSLPELESATVLMIQEILEQKNPRFYLKPIDPKRLTEFWAWFEENELQLRRPGKETASAELLKELQERLCGLFDCVDAPEQPRFALSSEGKKTALSFFDNYNLTFEIWLGRLVDTAPKSLRENWSFYSTH
;
A
#
# COMPACT_ATOMS: atom_id res chain seq x y z
N MET A 1 -16.26 -54.05 3.50
CA MET A 1 -15.73 -52.71 3.19
C MET A 1 -14.32 -52.66 3.73
N ASP A 2 -13.34 -52.50 2.86
CA ASP A 2 -11.92 -52.72 3.15
C ASP A 2 -11.43 -51.73 4.23
N ASP A 3 -10.78 -52.25 5.28
CA ASP A 3 -10.27 -51.42 6.41
C ASP A 3 -9.34 -50.30 5.95
N LYS A 4 -8.63 -50.49 4.83
CA LYS A 4 -7.81 -49.47 4.20
C LYS A 4 -8.63 -48.28 3.63
N LEU A 5 -9.80 -48.56 3.08
CA LEU A 5 -10.74 -47.54 2.58
C LEU A 5 -11.35 -46.77 3.75
N ARG A 6 -11.65 -47.42 4.86
CA ARG A 6 -12.16 -46.81 6.09
C ARG A 6 -11.11 -45.89 6.75
N GLN A 7 -9.86 -46.33 6.78
CA GLN A 7 -8.74 -45.51 7.28
C GLN A 7 -8.46 -44.29 6.39
N LYS A 8 -8.48 -44.44 5.04
CA LYS A 8 -8.36 -43.31 4.11
C LYS A 8 -9.49 -42.27 4.29
N ARG A 9 -10.75 -42.78 4.41
CA ARG A 9 -11.92 -41.89 4.62
C ARG A 9 -11.84 -41.14 5.95
N ASN A 10 -11.42 -41.77 7.04
CA ASN A 10 -11.24 -41.16 8.35
C ASN A 10 -10.11 -40.10 8.32
N LYS A 11 -9.02 -40.41 7.59
CA LYS A 11 -7.91 -39.49 7.40
C LYS A 11 -8.31 -38.27 6.59
N TYR A 12 -9.13 -38.43 5.53
CA TYR A 12 -9.66 -37.38 4.72
C TYR A 12 -10.65 -36.51 5.51
N THR A 13 -11.57 -37.08 6.26
CA THR A 13 -12.51 -36.37 7.12
C THR A 13 -11.78 -35.55 8.19
N GLY A 14 -10.76 -36.11 8.83
CA GLY A 14 -9.92 -35.39 9.79
C GLY A 14 -9.12 -34.27 9.17
N PHE A 15 -8.71 -34.40 7.91
CA PHE A 15 -8.05 -33.34 7.15
C PHE A 15 -9.03 -32.19 6.82
N MET A 16 -10.22 -32.47 6.31
CA MET A 16 -11.24 -31.46 6.04
C MET A 16 -11.63 -30.67 7.30
N MET A 17 -11.81 -31.34 8.44
CA MET A 17 -12.06 -30.68 9.73
C MET A 17 -10.90 -29.72 10.13
N LYS A 18 -9.65 -30.07 9.79
CA LYS A 18 -8.50 -29.17 10.04
C LYS A 18 -8.52 -27.94 9.11
N ILE A 19 -8.88 -28.12 7.85
CA ILE A 19 -9.05 -27.01 6.90
C ILE A 19 -10.13 -26.05 7.41
N ASP A 20 -11.29 -26.57 7.81
CA ASP A 20 -12.38 -25.74 8.33
C ASP A 20 -11.97 -24.96 9.60
N LYS A 21 -11.17 -25.57 10.47
CA LYS A 21 -10.62 -24.91 11.65
C LYS A 21 -9.64 -23.81 11.31
N VAL A 22 -8.78 -24.01 10.30
CA VAL A 22 -7.87 -22.99 9.79
C VAL A 22 -8.67 -21.85 9.17
N ARG A 23 -9.65 -22.15 8.31
CA ARG A 23 -10.56 -21.15 7.73
C ARG A 23 -11.18 -20.28 8.83
N LYS A 24 -11.77 -20.90 9.85
CA LYS A 24 -12.40 -20.18 10.96
C LYS A 24 -11.41 -19.27 11.72
N GLY A 25 -10.17 -19.71 11.91
CA GLY A 25 -9.13 -18.90 12.55
C GLY A 25 -8.71 -17.67 11.74
N PHE A 26 -8.93 -17.69 10.41
CA PHE A 26 -8.75 -16.53 9.56
C PHE A 26 -10.03 -15.66 9.45
N GLU A 27 -11.22 -16.22 9.74
CA GLU A 27 -12.50 -15.48 9.74
C GLU A 27 -12.55 -14.38 10.80
N ASP A 28 -11.95 -14.59 11.94
CA ASP A 28 -11.89 -13.65 13.06
C ASP A 28 -10.84 -12.53 12.84
N SER A 29 -10.06 -12.61 11.77
CA SER A 29 -9.11 -11.58 11.33
C SER A 29 -9.68 -10.87 10.10
N TRP A 30 -9.18 -9.67 9.77
CA TRP A 30 -9.64 -8.95 8.58
C TRP A 30 -9.36 -9.67 7.24
N TYR A 31 -8.66 -10.79 7.26
CA TYR A 31 -8.66 -11.78 6.16
C TYR A 31 -10.02 -12.46 6.06
N ILE A 32 -11.04 -11.66 5.95
CA ILE A 32 -12.45 -12.01 6.10
C ILE A 32 -12.97 -12.95 4.99
N HIS A 33 -12.15 -13.30 4.02
CA HIS A 33 -12.61 -14.03 2.84
C HIS A 33 -12.15 -15.48 2.86
N CYS A 34 -12.60 -16.21 3.87
CA CYS A 34 -12.23 -17.62 4.10
C CYS A 34 -12.51 -18.57 2.97
N ARG A 35 -13.53 -18.29 2.17
CA ARG A 35 -13.77 -19.03 0.94
C ARG A 35 -12.59 -18.91 0.00
N MET A 36 -11.97 -17.76 -0.07
CA MET A 36 -10.83 -17.46 -0.95
C MET A 36 -9.56 -18.14 -0.55
N PHE A 37 -9.31 -18.32 0.76
CA PHE A 37 -8.23 -19.20 1.21
C PHE A 37 -8.45 -20.62 0.72
N GLY A 38 -9.71 -21.08 0.70
CA GLY A 38 -10.08 -22.35 0.10
C GLY A 38 -9.79 -22.37 -1.39
N ASP A 39 -10.15 -21.33 -2.09
CA ASP A 39 -10.03 -21.26 -3.54
C ASP A 39 -8.58 -21.28 -4.02
N ILE A 40 -7.64 -20.62 -3.32
CA ILE A 40 -6.22 -20.71 -3.63
C ILE A 40 -5.56 -22.00 -3.08
N MET A 41 -6.08 -22.53 -1.97
CA MET A 41 -5.57 -23.78 -1.38
C MET A 41 -6.06 -25.04 -2.11
N GLU A 42 -7.26 -25.00 -2.66
CA GLU A 42 -7.91 -26.21 -3.20
C GLU A 42 -7.15 -26.81 -4.38
N PRO A 43 -6.66 -26.02 -5.36
CA PRO A 43 -5.83 -26.54 -6.43
C PRO A 43 -4.39 -26.85 -5.99
N ALA A 44 -3.90 -26.20 -4.93
CA ALA A 44 -2.50 -26.37 -4.51
C ALA A 44 -2.22 -27.77 -3.94
N PHE A 45 -1.14 -28.37 -4.40
CA PHE A 45 -0.70 -29.72 -4.00
C PHE A 45 -1.81 -30.76 -4.15
N LYS A 46 -2.63 -30.66 -5.20
CA LYS A 46 -3.86 -31.44 -5.37
C LYS A 46 -3.62 -32.94 -5.30
N ASP A 47 -2.54 -33.38 -5.88
CA ASP A 47 -2.17 -34.79 -5.99
C ASP A 47 -1.18 -35.23 -4.89
N ASP A 48 -0.64 -34.30 -4.10
CA ASP A 48 0.26 -34.57 -2.97
C ASP A 48 -0.41 -34.27 -1.61
N ILE A 49 -1.05 -35.29 -1.05
CA ILE A 49 -1.73 -35.20 0.24
C ILE A 49 -0.76 -34.84 1.38
N ALA A 50 0.51 -35.24 1.31
CA ALA A 50 1.48 -34.93 2.35
C ALA A 50 1.81 -33.45 2.39
N SER A 51 2.09 -32.85 1.24
CA SER A 51 2.33 -31.41 1.11
C SER A 51 1.08 -30.60 1.45
N ARG A 52 -0.12 -31.02 1.07
CA ARG A 52 -1.38 -30.38 1.52
C ARG A 52 -1.55 -30.41 3.04
N MET A 53 -1.19 -31.49 3.70
CA MET A 53 -1.21 -31.56 5.17
C MET A 53 -0.20 -30.61 5.81
N GLU A 54 0.99 -30.49 5.23
CA GLU A 54 2.02 -29.54 5.70
C GLU A 54 1.58 -28.09 5.48
N LEU A 55 0.99 -27.76 4.33
CA LEU A 55 0.39 -26.44 4.08
C LEU A 55 -0.67 -26.13 5.13
N THR A 56 -1.61 -27.03 5.36
CA THR A 56 -2.66 -26.86 6.39
C THR A 56 -2.07 -26.67 7.78
N ALA A 57 -1.00 -27.40 8.11
CA ALA A 57 -0.31 -27.24 9.39
C ALA A 57 0.40 -25.86 9.48
N ALA A 58 1.01 -25.39 8.40
CA ALA A 58 1.60 -24.06 8.34
C ALA A 58 0.55 -22.97 8.60
N LEU A 59 -0.60 -23.03 7.90
CA LEU A 59 -1.69 -22.08 8.07
C LEU A 59 -2.29 -22.10 9.48
N ASN A 60 -2.34 -23.25 10.11
CA ASN A 60 -2.78 -23.38 11.50
C ASN A 60 -1.83 -22.66 12.48
N PHE A 61 -0.52 -22.65 12.23
CA PHE A 61 0.42 -21.82 13.00
C PHE A 61 0.20 -20.33 12.74
N ILE A 62 0.04 -19.93 11.48
CA ILE A 62 -0.17 -18.54 11.08
C ILE A 62 -1.45 -17.99 11.71
N SER A 63 -2.56 -18.74 11.67
CA SER A 63 -3.83 -18.33 12.27
C SER A 63 -3.78 -18.13 13.79
N ARG A 64 -2.84 -18.82 14.46
CA ARG A 64 -2.59 -18.68 15.90
C ARG A 64 -1.57 -17.60 16.25
N GLY A 65 -1.05 -16.86 15.27
CA GLY A 65 0.00 -15.88 15.48
C GLY A 65 1.41 -16.46 15.64
N GLU A 66 1.59 -17.77 15.46
CA GLU A 66 2.89 -18.43 15.53
C GLU A 66 3.65 -18.33 14.19
N ILE A 67 3.84 -17.09 13.71
CA ILE A 67 4.26 -16.79 12.34
C ILE A 67 5.60 -17.46 11.97
N SER A 68 6.59 -17.41 12.87
CA SER A 68 7.91 -18.03 12.62
C SER A 68 7.82 -19.53 12.34
N LYS A 69 6.90 -20.24 13.01
CA LYS A 69 6.66 -21.68 12.75
C LYS A 69 5.96 -21.88 11.42
N GLY A 70 5.01 -20.99 11.08
CA GLY A 70 4.32 -20.98 9.79
C GLY A 70 5.30 -20.81 8.64
N VAL A 71 6.14 -19.77 8.68
CA VAL A 71 7.19 -19.50 7.67
C VAL A 71 8.15 -20.68 7.51
N LYS A 72 8.60 -21.27 8.62
CA LYS A 72 9.50 -22.43 8.56
C LYS A 72 8.84 -23.66 7.90
N LYS A 73 7.56 -23.84 8.10
CA LYS A 73 6.79 -24.91 7.45
C LYS A 73 6.55 -24.64 5.98
N LEU A 74 6.12 -23.42 5.62
CA LEU A 74 5.95 -23.02 4.23
C LEU A 74 7.27 -23.11 3.45
N GLY A 75 8.38 -22.66 4.03
CA GLY A 75 9.69 -22.74 3.37
C GLY A 75 10.11 -24.14 2.96
N LYS A 76 9.67 -25.17 3.70
CA LYS A 76 9.90 -26.57 3.33
C LYS A 76 9.07 -27.01 2.13
N LEU A 77 7.88 -26.41 1.95
CA LEU A 77 6.98 -26.75 0.85
C LEU A 77 7.48 -26.25 -0.49
N PHE A 78 8.33 -25.23 -0.51
CA PHE A 78 8.88 -24.69 -1.76
C PHE A 78 9.54 -25.77 -2.65
N ALA A 79 10.22 -26.72 -2.04
CA ALA A 79 10.86 -27.84 -2.77
C ALA A 79 9.87 -28.85 -3.38
N PHE A 80 8.60 -28.76 -3.03
CA PHE A 80 7.51 -29.63 -3.50
C PHE A 80 6.52 -28.90 -4.40
N CYS A 81 6.76 -27.61 -4.69
CA CYS A 81 5.96 -26.87 -5.65
C CYS A 81 6.31 -27.32 -7.08
N GLU A 82 5.33 -27.84 -7.80
CA GLU A 82 5.47 -28.31 -9.18
C GLU A 82 4.59 -27.54 -10.16
N THR A 83 3.44 -27.05 -9.69
CA THR A 83 2.45 -26.37 -10.51
C THR A 83 2.37 -24.88 -10.16
N ASP A 84 1.83 -24.06 -11.10
CA ASP A 84 1.58 -22.64 -10.81
C ASP A 84 0.64 -22.45 -9.63
N ALA A 85 -0.33 -23.34 -9.42
CA ALA A 85 -1.19 -23.32 -8.25
C ALA A 85 -0.43 -23.53 -6.94
N ASP A 86 0.57 -24.43 -6.92
CA ASP A 86 1.40 -24.66 -5.74
C ASP A 86 2.23 -23.41 -5.42
N PHE A 87 2.89 -22.86 -6.42
CA PHE A 87 3.66 -21.63 -6.27
C PHE A 87 2.79 -20.45 -5.87
N ALA A 88 1.60 -20.27 -6.48
CA ALA A 88 0.69 -19.19 -6.13
C ALA A 88 0.28 -19.26 -4.66
N ALA A 89 -0.12 -20.43 -4.18
CA ALA A 89 -0.49 -20.63 -2.78
C ALA A 89 0.71 -20.41 -1.83
N PHE A 90 1.88 -20.96 -2.18
CA PHE A 90 3.11 -20.75 -1.42
C PHE A 90 3.44 -19.28 -1.26
N TYR A 91 3.51 -18.52 -2.37
CA TYR A 91 3.84 -17.11 -2.34
C TYR A 91 2.77 -16.29 -1.64
N PHE A 92 1.49 -16.56 -1.85
CA PHE A 92 0.41 -15.87 -1.17
C PHE A 92 0.54 -15.97 0.35
N PHE A 93 0.72 -17.18 0.89
CA PHE A 93 0.82 -17.38 2.32
C PHE A 93 2.15 -16.90 2.92
N MET A 94 3.23 -16.92 2.15
CA MET A 94 4.46 -16.23 2.56
C MET A 94 4.21 -14.72 2.67
N GLY A 95 3.54 -14.11 1.71
CA GLY A 95 3.15 -12.70 1.76
C GLY A 95 2.32 -12.39 3.03
N VAL A 96 1.31 -13.20 3.33
CA VAL A 96 0.51 -13.08 4.56
C VAL A 96 1.38 -13.16 5.83
N CYS A 97 2.38 -14.04 5.86
CA CYS A 97 3.29 -14.12 6.99
C CYS A 97 4.10 -12.84 7.18
N TYR A 98 4.68 -12.32 6.11
CA TYR A 98 5.50 -11.12 6.16
C TYR A 98 4.69 -9.87 6.49
N GLU A 99 3.48 -9.76 5.97
CA GLU A 99 2.56 -8.68 6.32
C GLU A 99 2.24 -8.68 7.82
N ARG A 100 1.93 -9.86 8.38
CA ARG A 100 1.62 -10.00 9.80
C ARG A 100 2.75 -9.64 10.76
N ILE A 101 3.99 -9.66 10.32
CA ILE A 101 5.15 -9.22 11.11
C ILE A 101 5.59 -7.79 10.77
N GLY A 102 4.78 -7.05 10.00
CA GLY A 102 5.04 -5.66 9.66
C GLY A 102 6.11 -5.46 8.59
N MET A 103 6.42 -6.47 7.79
CA MET A 103 7.40 -6.40 6.70
C MET A 103 6.71 -6.21 5.35
N GLY A 104 6.02 -5.09 5.18
CA GLY A 104 5.16 -4.79 4.03
C GLY A 104 5.86 -4.90 2.68
N MET A 105 7.07 -4.38 2.53
CA MET A 105 7.86 -4.49 1.29
C MET A 105 8.10 -5.96 0.89
N ASN A 106 8.50 -6.79 1.84
CA ASN A 106 8.73 -8.22 1.60
C ASN A 106 7.42 -8.93 1.25
N ALA A 107 6.34 -8.60 1.96
CA ALA A 107 5.01 -9.14 1.67
C ALA A 107 4.57 -8.78 0.25
N GLY A 108 4.75 -7.53 -0.18
CA GLY A 108 4.44 -7.07 -1.53
C GLY A 108 5.15 -7.87 -2.62
N VAL A 109 6.43 -8.20 -2.44
CA VAL A 109 7.17 -9.06 -3.38
C VAL A 109 6.52 -10.45 -3.50
N PHE A 110 6.14 -11.05 -2.38
CA PHE A 110 5.49 -12.36 -2.38
C PHE A 110 4.10 -12.31 -3.02
N PHE A 111 3.30 -11.29 -2.75
CA PHE A 111 2.00 -11.13 -3.41
C PHE A 111 2.16 -10.90 -4.92
N ALA A 112 3.14 -10.13 -5.37
CA ALA A 112 3.43 -9.94 -6.78
C ALA A 112 3.83 -11.26 -7.48
N GLU A 113 4.64 -12.11 -6.82
CA GLU A 113 4.98 -13.43 -7.35
C GLU A 113 3.78 -14.38 -7.41
N SER A 114 2.88 -14.30 -6.42
CA SER A 114 1.60 -15.03 -6.45
C SER A 114 0.70 -14.58 -7.61
N ALA A 115 0.57 -13.26 -7.83
CA ALA A 115 -0.23 -12.70 -8.92
C ALA A 115 0.26 -13.13 -10.31
N LYS A 116 1.57 -13.31 -10.50
CA LYS A 116 2.13 -13.84 -11.77
C LYS A 116 1.70 -15.27 -12.08
N ARG A 117 1.43 -16.06 -11.04
CA ARG A 117 1.08 -17.48 -11.15
C ARG A 117 -0.44 -17.71 -11.22
N GLU A 118 -1.20 -16.89 -10.50
CA GLU A 118 -2.66 -16.94 -10.47
C GLU A 118 -3.24 -15.52 -10.65
N PRO A 119 -3.24 -14.99 -11.89
CA PRO A 119 -3.65 -13.60 -12.18
C PRO A 119 -5.15 -13.35 -12.01
N GLU A 120 -5.96 -14.39 -11.91
CA GLU A 120 -7.41 -14.28 -11.70
C GLU A 120 -7.79 -14.22 -10.21
N PHE A 121 -6.84 -14.35 -9.31
CA PHE A 121 -7.09 -14.31 -7.87
C PHE A 121 -7.00 -12.87 -7.34
N TYR A 122 -8.10 -12.14 -7.34
CA TYR A 122 -8.15 -10.71 -6.99
C TYR A 122 -7.55 -10.38 -5.61
N MET A 123 -7.56 -11.33 -4.66
CA MET A 123 -7.04 -11.08 -3.31
C MET A 123 -5.55 -10.76 -3.30
N VAL A 124 -4.76 -11.27 -4.24
CA VAL A 124 -3.32 -10.96 -4.31
C VAL A 124 -3.09 -9.49 -4.65
N TYR A 125 -3.92 -8.91 -5.53
CA TYR A 125 -3.84 -7.50 -5.89
C TYR A 125 -4.30 -6.61 -4.74
N LEU A 126 -5.35 -7.00 -4.03
CA LEU A 126 -5.82 -6.29 -2.85
C LEU A 126 -4.75 -6.25 -1.74
N MET A 127 -4.09 -7.38 -1.49
CA MET A 127 -3.00 -7.47 -0.50
C MET A 127 -1.76 -6.68 -0.94
N LEU A 128 -1.40 -6.77 -2.22
CA LEU A 128 -0.32 -5.98 -2.80
C LEU A 128 -0.61 -4.48 -2.68
N ALA A 129 -1.83 -4.05 -3.04
CA ALA A 129 -2.25 -2.66 -2.93
C ALA A 129 -2.11 -2.12 -1.51
N LYS A 130 -2.49 -2.90 -0.50
CA LYS A 130 -2.33 -2.52 0.90
C LYS A 130 -0.88 -2.37 1.32
N CYS A 131 -0.01 -3.31 0.94
CA CYS A 131 1.42 -3.21 1.22
C CYS A 131 2.01 -1.94 0.58
N LEU A 132 1.67 -1.65 -0.68
CA LEU A 132 2.12 -0.46 -1.39
C LEU A 132 1.59 0.83 -0.75
N HIS A 133 0.34 0.80 -0.26
CA HIS A 133 -0.26 1.93 0.44
C HIS A 133 0.46 2.22 1.77
N GLU A 134 0.76 1.20 2.56
CA GLU A 134 1.51 1.33 3.82
C GLU A 134 2.93 1.88 3.58
N GLU A 135 3.55 1.51 2.45
CA GLU A 135 4.84 2.03 1.99
C GLU A 135 4.72 3.40 1.30
N LYS A 136 3.54 4.04 1.34
CA LYS A 136 3.25 5.36 0.73
C LYS A 136 3.46 5.40 -0.80
N ARG A 137 3.52 4.28 -1.47
CA ARG A 137 3.62 4.13 -2.93
C ARG A 137 2.22 4.24 -3.55
N TYR A 138 1.60 5.41 -3.37
CA TYR A 138 0.17 5.60 -3.62
C TYR A 138 -0.26 5.38 -5.07
N GLU A 139 0.56 5.77 -6.05
CA GLU A 139 0.27 5.55 -7.47
C GLU A 139 0.23 4.05 -7.82
N GLU A 140 1.20 3.30 -7.32
CA GLU A 140 1.27 1.86 -7.53
C GLU A 140 0.17 1.13 -6.74
N ALA A 141 -0.13 1.60 -5.52
CA ALA A 141 -1.25 1.08 -4.73
C ALA A 141 -2.58 1.30 -5.46
N LEU A 142 -2.80 2.49 -6.02
CA LEU A 142 -3.99 2.81 -6.81
C LEU A 142 -4.12 1.85 -8.01
N GLY A 143 -3.04 1.64 -8.77
CA GLY A 143 -3.02 0.68 -9.88
C GLY A 143 -3.39 -0.74 -9.44
N ALA A 144 -2.88 -1.19 -8.28
CA ALA A 144 -3.21 -2.51 -7.75
C ALA A 144 -4.67 -2.61 -7.24
N TYR A 145 -5.23 -1.54 -6.66
CA TYR A 145 -6.67 -1.48 -6.32
C TYR A 145 -7.55 -1.52 -7.56
N ILE A 146 -7.22 -0.76 -8.61
CA ILE A 146 -7.93 -0.81 -9.90
C ILE A 146 -7.90 -2.23 -10.44
N ARG A 147 -6.72 -2.87 -10.44
CA ARG A 147 -6.61 -4.27 -10.91
C ARG A 147 -7.44 -5.23 -10.06
N THR A 148 -7.60 -4.95 -8.76
CA THR A 148 -8.50 -5.74 -7.89
C THR A 148 -9.94 -5.68 -8.41
N LEU A 149 -10.45 -4.50 -8.77
CA LEU A 149 -11.82 -4.32 -9.29
C LEU A 149 -11.99 -5.00 -10.66
N GLU A 150 -11.04 -4.79 -11.57
CA GLU A 150 -11.06 -5.43 -12.90
C GLU A 150 -11.13 -6.96 -12.78
N VAL A 151 -10.27 -7.54 -11.92
CA VAL A 151 -10.25 -9.00 -11.73
C VAL A 151 -11.53 -9.51 -11.10
N ILE A 152 -12.15 -8.76 -10.19
CA ILE A 152 -13.46 -9.12 -9.61
C ILE A 152 -14.53 -9.11 -10.72
N GLU A 153 -14.55 -8.11 -11.58
CA GLU A 153 -15.52 -7.98 -12.66
C GLU A 153 -15.33 -9.06 -13.74
N GLU A 154 -14.07 -9.33 -14.11
CA GLU A 154 -13.70 -10.32 -15.12
C GLU A 154 -13.67 -11.75 -14.58
N SER A 155 -13.76 -11.93 -13.26
CA SER A 155 -13.43 -13.18 -12.59
C SER A 155 -14.33 -14.33 -13.04
N PRO A 156 -13.72 -15.49 -13.38
CA PRO A 156 -14.48 -16.71 -13.57
C PRO A 156 -15.14 -17.13 -12.25
N LYS A 157 -16.22 -17.91 -12.32
CA LYS A 157 -16.97 -18.44 -11.15
C LYS A 157 -16.10 -19.06 -10.04
N LYS A 158 -14.89 -19.48 -10.38
CA LYS A 158 -13.89 -20.03 -9.45
C LYS A 158 -13.55 -19.06 -8.31
N TYR A 159 -13.49 -17.75 -8.59
CA TYR A 159 -13.13 -16.72 -7.62
C TYR A 159 -14.27 -15.72 -7.35
N GLU A 160 -15.49 -16.14 -7.59
CA GLU A 160 -16.68 -15.31 -7.38
C GLU A 160 -16.76 -14.84 -5.92
N VAL A 161 -16.87 -13.52 -5.73
CA VAL A 161 -17.06 -12.95 -4.41
C VAL A 161 -18.45 -13.33 -3.90
N PRO A 162 -18.59 -13.90 -2.70
CA PRO A 162 -19.91 -14.17 -2.15
C PRO A 162 -20.73 -12.87 -2.04
N ALA A 163 -21.96 -12.86 -2.53
CA ALA A 163 -22.83 -11.67 -2.62
C ALA A 163 -22.95 -10.91 -1.28
N VAL A 164 -22.97 -11.60 -0.14
CA VAL A 164 -23.02 -10.98 1.20
C VAL A 164 -21.75 -10.16 1.53
N ARG A 165 -20.66 -10.37 0.80
CA ARG A 165 -19.36 -9.71 1.06
C ARG A 165 -18.91 -8.82 -0.09
N GLU A 166 -19.59 -8.88 -1.21
CA GLU A 166 -19.25 -8.11 -2.40
C GLU A 166 -19.33 -6.61 -2.13
N GLU A 167 -20.46 -6.13 -1.63
CA GLU A 167 -20.64 -4.72 -1.30
C GLU A 167 -19.58 -4.18 -0.32
N PRO A 168 -19.32 -4.82 0.86
CA PRO A 168 -18.28 -4.34 1.76
C PRO A 168 -16.87 -4.39 1.17
N LEU A 169 -16.58 -5.37 0.31
CA LEU A 169 -15.30 -5.47 -0.37
C LEU A 169 -15.10 -4.32 -1.36
N LEU A 170 -16.06 -4.14 -2.28
CA LEU A 170 -16.01 -3.09 -3.29
C LEU A 170 -15.97 -1.71 -2.63
N GLY A 171 -16.81 -1.47 -1.62
CA GLY A 171 -16.79 -0.24 -0.84
C GLY A 171 -15.43 0.01 -0.16
N SER A 172 -14.79 -1.04 0.38
CA SER A 172 -13.45 -0.95 0.96
C SER A 172 -12.37 -0.60 -0.07
N VAL A 173 -12.43 -1.20 -1.26
CA VAL A 173 -11.47 -0.91 -2.34
C VAL A 173 -11.59 0.54 -2.76
N HIS A 174 -12.80 1.03 -3.07
CA HIS A 174 -13.05 2.42 -3.42
C HIS A 174 -12.61 3.39 -2.31
N GLY A 175 -12.88 3.08 -1.04
CA GLY A 175 -12.43 3.90 0.09
C GLY A 175 -10.90 4.00 0.20
N ASN A 176 -10.18 2.92 -0.07
CA ASN A 176 -8.72 2.91 -0.09
C ASN A 176 -8.14 3.63 -1.32
N MET A 177 -8.77 3.49 -2.51
CA MET A 177 -8.43 4.27 -3.70
C MET A 177 -8.56 5.77 -3.41
N ALA A 178 -9.67 6.17 -2.80
CA ALA A 178 -9.89 7.55 -2.41
C ALA A 178 -8.78 8.07 -1.47
N ASN A 179 -8.35 7.26 -0.51
CA ASN A 179 -7.26 7.63 0.39
C ASN A 179 -5.95 7.85 -0.39
N CYS A 180 -5.57 6.93 -1.29
CA CYS A 180 -4.42 7.13 -2.17
C CYS A 180 -4.54 8.44 -2.98
N LEU A 181 -5.70 8.71 -3.55
CA LEU A 181 -5.96 9.91 -4.35
C LEU A 181 -5.87 11.20 -3.52
N VAL A 182 -6.37 11.19 -2.28
CA VAL A 182 -6.20 12.33 -1.35
C VAL A 182 -4.72 12.58 -1.09
N MET A 183 -3.95 11.53 -0.82
CA MET A 183 -2.51 11.63 -0.56
C MET A 183 -1.75 12.13 -1.80
N MET A 184 -2.20 11.80 -3.00
CA MET A 184 -1.68 12.32 -4.27
C MET A 184 -2.27 13.67 -4.68
N ARG A 185 -3.20 14.24 -3.89
CA ARG A 185 -3.91 15.51 -4.16
C ARG A 185 -4.78 15.52 -5.42
N ARG A 186 -5.22 14.36 -5.83
CA ARG A 186 -6.19 14.17 -6.92
C ARG A 186 -7.60 14.23 -6.33
N TYR A 187 -7.98 15.42 -5.83
CA TYR A 187 -9.16 15.58 -4.96
C TYR A 187 -10.49 15.28 -5.62
N ASP A 188 -10.67 15.66 -6.89
CA ASP A 188 -11.92 15.40 -7.61
C ASP A 188 -12.13 13.90 -7.81
N GLU A 189 -11.07 13.19 -8.15
CA GLU A 189 -11.10 11.74 -8.27
C GLU A 189 -11.30 11.05 -6.92
N ALA A 190 -10.66 11.58 -5.86
CA ALA A 190 -10.86 11.07 -4.51
C ALA A 190 -12.31 11.20 -4.04
N GLU A 191 -12.95 12.33 -4.36
CA GLU A 191 -14.35 12.56 -4.01
C GLU A 191 -15.27 11.60 -4.75
N TYR A 192 -15.01 11.33 -6.03
CA TYR A 192 -15.71 10.33 -6.81
C TYR A 192 -15.61 8.94 -6.17
N GLU A 193 -14.40 8.50 -5.83
CA GLU A 193 -14.17 7.19 -5.21
C GLU A 193 -14.82 7.07 -3.82
N LEU A 194 -14.87 8.16 -3.05
CA LEU A 194 -15.59 8.18 -1.78
C LEU A 194 -17.11 8.05 -1.96
N TYR A 195 -17.69 8.63 -3.01
CA TYR A 195 -19.11 8.43 -3.33
C TYR A 195 -19.36 7.00 -3.80
N GLU A 196 -18.49 6.42 -4.62
CA GLU A 196 -18.61 5.00 -5.01
C GLU A 196 -18.52 4.09 -3.77
N SER A 197 -17.57 4.33 -2.85
CA SER A 197 -17.51 3.60 -1.59
C SER A 197 -18.82 3.66 -0.80
N ALA A 198 -19.43 4.85 -0.72
CA ALA A 198 -20.71 5.04 0.00
C ALA A 198 -21.90 4.33 -0.68
N ARG A 199 -21.88 4.16 -2.01
CA ARG A 199 -22.93 3.39 -2.73
C ARG A 199 -23.00 1.94 -2.29
N TYR A 200 -21.90 1.38 -1.81
CA TYR A 200 -21.83 0.03 -1.25
C TYR A 200 -22.11 -0.02 0.26
N ASN A 201 -22.72 1.04 0.85
CA ASN A 201 -22.99 1.15 2.28
C ASN A 201 -21.76 0.90 3.16
N TYR A 202 -20.56 1.19 2.65
CA TYR A 202 -19.31 1.00 3.36
C TYR A 202 -18.96 2.26 4.15
N GLU A 203 -19.27 2.24 5.44
CA GLU A 203 -19.04 3.37 6.36
C GLU A 203 -18.21 2.99 7.60
N PRO A 204 -17.01 2.40 7.46
CA PRO A 204 -16.16 2.17 8.61
C PRO A 204 -15.70 3.52 9.19
N PRO A 205 -15.43 3.60 10.52
CA PRO A 205 -14.99 4.85 11.14
C PRO A 205 -13.84 5.54 10.42
N MET A 206 -12.89 4.77 9.88
CA MET A 206 -11.72 5.31 9.17
C MET A 206 -12.04 6.02 7.86
N ILE A 207 -13.17 5.74 7.20
CA ILE A 207 -13.57 6.46 5.99
C ILE A 207 -13.83 7.95 6.29
N ASN A 208 -14.26 8.27 7.53
CA ASN A 208 -14.43 9.65 7.95
C ASN A 208 -13.11 10.41 8.01
N LEU A 209 -11.96 9.73 8.22
CA LEU A 209 -10.65 10.35 8.15
C LEU A 209 -10.32 10.79 6.72
N THR A 210 -10.57 9.92 5.73
CA THR A 210 -10.36 10.24 4.31
C THR A 210 -11.26 11.39 3.85
N TRP A 211 -12.56 11.37 4.22
CA TRP A 211 -13.47 12.49 3.98
C TRP A 211 -13.00 13.78 4.62
N ALA A 212 -12.55 13.72 5.88
CA ALA A 212 -12.10 14.90 6.60
C ALA A 212 -10.82 15.47 5.96
N ALA A 213 -9.89 14.62 5.54
CA ALA A 213 -8.68 15.03 4.84
C ALA A 213 -9.01 15.72 3.51
N LEU A 214 -9.89 15.13 2.71
CA LEU A 214 -10.37 15.71 1.45
C LEU A 214 -11.02 17.09 1.69
N TYR A 215 -11.95 17.18 2.64
CA TYR A 215 -12.65 18.43 2.92
C TYR A 215 -11.74 19.52 3.50
N ALA A 216 -10.78 19.15 4.33
CA ALA A 216 -9.77 20.07 4.83
C ALA A 216 -8.89 20.57 3.68
N ALA A 217 -8.43 19.69 2.81
CA ALA A 217 -7.58 20.03 1.67
C ALA A 217 -8.29 20.91 0.61
N THR A 218 -9.62 20.82 0.54
CA THR A 218 -10.45 21.61 -0.40
C THR A 218 -11.17 22.79 0.26
N ASP A 219 -10.70 23.23 1.44
CA ASP A 219 -11.23 24.37 2.24
C ASP A 219 -12.70 24.25 2.69
N ARG A 220 -13.25 23.03 2.66
CA ARG A 220 -14.59 22.71 3.16
C ARG A 220 -14.55 22.41 4.66
N LYS A 221 -14.01 23.36 5.45
CA LYS A 221 -13.67 23.19 6.88
C LYS A 221 -14.82 22.73 7.77
N GLN A 222 -16.05 23.17 7.50
CA GLN A 222 -17.20 22.75 8.30
C GLN A 222 -17.48 21.25 8.12
N LEU A 223 -17.46 20.76 6.88
CA LEU A 223 -17.64 19.32 6.59
C LEU A 223 -16.50 18.49 7.16
N ALA A 224 -15.26 19.02 7.09
CA ALA A 224 -14.11 18.36 7.72
C ALA A 224 -14.31 18.21 9.24
N ARG A 225 -14.80 19.24 9.95
CA ARG A 225 -15.10 19.17 11.39
C ARG A 225 -16.18 18.13 11.70
N GLU A 226 -17.24 18.06 10.90
CA GLU A 226 -18.29 17.04 11.07
C GLU A 226 -17.73 15.61 10.95
N LYS A 227 -16.91 15.37 9.92
CA LYS A 227 -16.29 14.06 9.72
C LYS A 227 -15.30 13.72 10.83
N MET A 228 -14.50 14.68 11.29
CA MET A 228 -13.61 14.51 12.43
C MET A 228 -14.38 14.24 13.73
N SER A 229 -15.52 14.90 13.95
CA SER A 229 -16.37 14.61 15.10
C SER A 229 -16.90 13.18 15.10
N ARG A 230 -17.38 12.69 13.94
CA ARG A 230 -17.83 11.30 13.80
C ARG A 230 -16.67 10.30 14.02
N LEU A 231 -15.49 10.60 13.49
CA LEU A 231 -14.29 9.79 13.70
C LEU A 231 -13.96 9.70 15.19
N ARG A 232 -13.88 10.84 15.89
CA ARG A 232 -13.58 10.91 17.33
C ARG A 232 -14.62 10.22 18.20
N SER A 233 -15.88 10.22 17.80
CA SER A 233 -16.93 9.49 18.52
C SER A 233 -16.73 7.97 18.47
N SER A 234 -16.16 7.46 17.38
CA SER A 234 -15.94 6.01 17.18
C SER A 234 -14.54 5.56 17.60
N LEU A 235 -13.53 6.42 17.42
CA LEU A 235 -12.11 6.15 17.66
C LEU A 235 -11.47 7.35 18.43
N PRO A 236 -11.79 7.54 19.72
CA PRO A 236 -11.34 8.72 20.48
C PRO A 236 -9.83 8.80 20.66
N GLU A 237 -9.17 7.66 20.77
CA GLU A 237 -7.72 7.53 21.00
C GLU A 237 -6.91 7.52 19.70
N LEU A 238 -7.55 7.67 18.52
CA LEU A 238 -6.85 7.63 17.26
C LEU A 238 -5.94 8.84 17.09
N GLU A 239 -4.64 8.61 17.15
CA GLU A 239 -3.63 9.57 16.76
C GLU A 239 -2.92 9.08 15.49
N SER A 240 -2.90 9.91 14.47
CA SER A 240 -2.19 9.65 13.23
C SER A 240 -1.69 10.97 12.63
N ALA A 241 -0.69 10.88 11.77
CA ALA A 241 -0.17 12.00 11.02
C ALA A 241 -1.28 12.78 10.30
N THR A 242 -2.21 12.06 9.66
CA THR A 242 -3.35 12.65 8.95
C THR A 242 -4.30 13.39 9.90
N VAL A 243 -4.55 12.83 11.10
CA VAL A 243 -5.39 13.50 12.12
C VAL A 243 -4.77 14.81 12.56
N LEU A 244 -3.47 14.81 12.86
CA LEU A 244 -2.74 16.01 13.25
C LEU A 244 -2.75 17.06 12.14
N MET A 245 -2.45 16.67 10.90
CA MET A 245 -2.51 17.55 9.73
C MET A 245 -3.89 18.22 9.58
N ILE A 246 -4.98 17.44 9.66
CA ILE A 246 -6.33 17.99 9.57
C ILE A 246 -6.60 18.97 10.71
N GLN A 247 -6.19 18.66 11.93
CA GLN A 247 -6.37 19.55 13.08
C GLN A 247 -5.64 20.88 12.87
N GLU A 248 -4.40 20.86 12.41
CA GLU A 248 -3.63 22.05 12.11
C GLU A 248 -4.29 22.91 11.03
N ILE A 249 -4.82 22.30 9.97
CA ILE A 249 -5.59 23.00 8.94
C ILE A 249 -6.84 23.67 9.54
N LEU A 250 -7.57 22.95 10.36
CA LEU A 250 -8.83 23.43 10.97
C LEU A 250 -8.58 24.54 12.02
N GLU A 251 -7.44 24.48 12.72
CA GLU A 251 -7.01 25.47 13.69
C GLU A 251 -6.29 26.68 13.05
N GLN A 252 -6.10 26.67 11.75
CA GLN A 252 -5.42 27.74 10.96
C GLN A 252 -3.96 27.95 11.36
N LYS A 253 -3.31 27.00 11.99
CA LYS A 253 -1.93 27.14 12.48
C LYS A 253 -0.91 27.33 11.36
N ASN A 254 -1.18 26.83 10.15
CA ASN A 254 -0.36 27.11 8.95
C ASN A 254 -1.11 26.75 7.64
N PRO A 255 -2.20 27.44 7.27
CA PRO A 255 -3.03 27.05 6.12
C PRO A 255 -2.29 27.09 4.79
N ARG A 256 -1.19 27.86 4.69
CA ARG A 256 -0.44 28.04 3.42
C ARG A 256 0.23 26.74 2.95
N PHE A 257 0.68 25.90 3.86
CA PHE A 257 1.45 24.71 3.53
C PHE A 257 0.56 23.51 3.20
N TYR A 258 -0.63 23.43 3.77
CA TYR A 258 -1.45 22.23 3.76
C TYR A 258 -2.45 22.16 2.60
N LEU A 259 -2.76 23.29 1.97
CA LEU A 259 -3.93 23.38 1.10
C LEU A 259 -3.62 23.56 -0.39
N LYS A 260 -2.42 24.01 -0.76
CA LYS A 260 -2.12 24.21 -2.18
C LYS A 260 -1.44 22.98 -2.77
N PRO A 261 -2.02 22.36 -3.82
CA PRO A 261 -1.27 21.41 -4.64
C PRO A 261 -0.05 22.12 -5.22
N ILE A 262 1.05 21.37 -5.41
CA ILE A 262 2.19 21.91 -6.18
C ILE A 262 1.65 22.25 -7.56
N ASP A 263 1.85 23.50 -7.98
CA ASP A 263 1.47 23.92 -9.32
C ASP A 263 2.22 23.07 -10.35
N PRO A 264 1.51 22.31 -11.21
CA PRO A 264 2.15 21.45 -12.22
C PRO A 264 3.14 22.22 -13.12
N LYS A 265 2.87 23.50 -13.37
CA LYS A 265 3.75 24.36 -14.16
C LYS A 265 5.08 24.60 -13.42
N ARG A 266 5.02 24.99 -12.15
CA ARG A 266 6.21 25.18 -11.31
C ARG A 266 7.03 23.90 -11.17
N LEU A 267 6.34 22.75 -11.06
CA LEU A 267 7.00 21.45 -11.00
C LEU A 267 7.75 21.13 -12.29
N THR A 268 7.12 21.39 -13.44
CA THR A 268 7.77 21.25 -14.75
C THR A 268 8.96 22.20 -14.90
N GLU A 269 8.82 23.46 -14.48
CA GLU A 269 9.89 24.48 -14.51
C GLU A 269 11.07 24.08 -13.59
N PHE A 270 10.78 23.49 -12.43
CA PHE A 270 11.80 22.96 -11.52
C PHE A 270 12.63 21.85 -12.18
N TRP A 271 11.96 20.84 -12.75
CA TRP A 271 12.66 19.73 -13.38
C TRP A 271 13.38 20.13 -14.66
N ALA A 272 12.84 21.07 -15.45
CA ALA A 272 13.53 21.61 -16.62
C ALA A 272 14.83 22.32 -16.20
N TRP A 273 14.77 23.17 -15.18
CA TRP A 273 15.96 23.81 -14.62
C TRP A 273 16.97 22.77 -14.08
N PHE A 274 16.49 21.72 -13.43
CA PHE A 274 17.35 20.68 -12.91
C PHE A 274 18.07 19.92 -14.03
N GLU A 275 17.38 19.60 -15.13
CA GLU A 275 17.97 18.99 -16.32
C GLU A 275 19.02 19.88 -16.97
N GLU A 276 18.76 21.17 -17.08
CA GLU A 276 19.72 22.15 -17.63
C GLU A 276 21.01 22.24 -16.79
N ASN A 277 20.90 22.06 -15.49
CA ASN A 277 22.03 22.15 -14.55
C ASN A 277 22.57 20.77 -14.11
N GLU A 278 22.06 19.68 -14.67
CA GLU A 278 22.37 18.30 -14.27
C GLU A 278 23.88 18.05 -14.16
N LEU A 279 24.62 18.40 -15.18
CA LEU A 279 26.09 18.15 -15.25
C LEU A 279 26.86 18.91 -14.16
N GLN A 280 26.39 20.09 -13.76
CA GLN A 280 27.04 20.90 -12.73
C GLN A 280 26.66 20.41 -11.32
N LEU A 281 25.42 19.90 -11.15
CA LEU A 281 24.95 19.32 -9.90
C LEU A 281 25.58 17.93 -9.66
N ARG A 282 25.78 17.15 -10.71
CA ARG A 282 26.24 15.76 -10.67
C ARG A 282 27.76 15.61 -10.58
N ARG A 283 28.55 16.63 -10.51
CA ARG A 283 30.02 16.55 -10.64
C ARG A 283 30.60 15.30 -9.97
N PRO A 284 31.16 14.33 -10.76
CA PRO A 284 31.80 13.18 -10.21
C PRO A 284 33.20 13.57 -9.69
N GLY A 285 33.44 13.40 -8.40
CA GLY A 285 34.74 13.62 -7.81
C GLY A 285 34.76 14.57 -6.61
N LYS A 286 35.94 15.15 -6.31
CA LYS A 286 36.16 15.96 -5.11
C LYS A 286 35.57 17.38 -5.14
N GLU A 287 35.03 17.82 -6.28
CA GLU A 287 34.41 19.13 -6.38
C GLU A 287 32.89 19.04 -6.17
N THR A 288 32.42 19.64 -5.12
CA THR A 288 30.99 19.85 -4.87
C THR A 288 30.42 20.86 -5.87
N ALA A 289 29.11 20.81 -6.16
CA ALA A 289 28.41 21.85 -6.89
C ALA A 289 28.70 23.23 -6.26
N SER A 290 28.69 24.30 -7.09
CA SER A 290 28.99 25.64 -6.56
C SER A 290 27.99 26.06 -5.49
N ALA A 291 28.45 26.87 -4.54
CA ALA A 291 27.58 27.35 -3.46
C ALA A 291 26.38 28.14 -4.01
N GLU A 292 26.60 28.88 -5.11
CA GLU A 292 25.54 29.64 -5.80
C GLU A 292 24.49 28.68 -6.38
N LEU A 293 24.89 27.58 -7.03
CA LEU A 293 23.97 26.63 -7.64
C LEU A 293 23.17 25.86 -6.58
N LEU A 294 23.81 25.50 -5.46
CA LEU A 294 23.13 24.86 -4.34
C LEU A 294 22.13 25.82 -3.68
N LYS A 295 22.47 27.09 -3.57
CA LYS A 295 21.56 28.12 -3.08
C LYS A 295 20.36 28.28 -4.01
N GLU A 296 20.58 28.33 -5.33
CA GLU A 296 19.50 28.41 -6.31
C GLU A 296 18.58 27.16 -6.24
N LEU A 297 19.15 25.96 -6.10
CA LEU A 297 18.36 24.74 -5.89
C LEU A 297 17.47 24.86 -4.64
N GLN A 298 18.00 25.38 -3.53
CA GLN A 298 17.23 25.58 -2.30
C GLN A 298 16.11 26.61 -2.50
N GLU A 299 16.38 27.73 -3.18
CA GLU A 299 15.40 28.77 -3.45
C GLU A 299 14.27 28.24 -4.36
N ARG A 300 14.60 27.44 -5.37
CA ARG A 300 13.62 26.81 -6.26
C ARG A 300 12.79 25.76 -5.52
N LEU A 301 13.43 24.96 -4.67
CA LEU A 301 12.72 23.99 -3.84
C LEU A 301 11.72 24.69 -2.91
N CYS A 302 12.14 25.76 -2.23
CA CYS A 302 11.25 26.56 -1.40
C CYS A 302 10.15 27.25 -2.22
N GLY A 303 10.45 27.70 -3.42
CA GLY A 303 9.49 28.32 -4.34
C GLY A 303 8.39 27.36 -4.80
N LEU A 304 8.69 26.06 -4.96
CA LEU A 304 7.69 25.04 -5.27
C LEU A 304 6.58 24.97 -4.20
N PHE A 305 6.96 25.21 -2.96
CA PHE A 305 6.09 25.02 -1.80
C PHE A 305 5.60 26.34 -1.20
N ASP A 306 5.87 27.46 -1.82
CA ASP A 306 5.58 28.81 -1.30
C ASP A 306 6.12 29.03 0.14
N CYS A 307 7.29 28.43 0.44
CA CYS A 307 7.87 28.44 1.79
C CYS A 307 9.20 29.20 1.93
N VAL A 308 9.49 30.12 1.01
CA VAL A 308 10.74 30.91 1.01
C VAL A 308 10.96 31.65 2.33
N ASP A 309 9.90 32.22 2.87
CA ASP A 309 9.92 32.98 4.13
C ASP A 309 9.46 32.20 5.35
N ALA A 310 9.29 30.86 5.20
CA ALA A 310 8.83 30.04 6.31
C ALA A 310 9.97 29.75 7.31
N PRO A 311 9.67 29.64 8.61
CA PRO A 311 10.65 29.28 9.61
C PRO A 311 11.22 27.89 9.40
N GLU A 312 10.44 27.01 8.81
CA GLU A 312 10.84 25.65 8.43
C GLU A 312 10.85 25.54 6.91
N GLN A 313 11.96 25.06 6.39
CA GLN A 313 12.14 24.86 4.94
C GLN A 313 12.59 23.42 4.70
N PRO A 314 12.16 22.80 3.60
CA PRO A 314 12.69 21.52 3.20
C PRO A 314 14.17 21.64 2.92
N ARG A 315 14.94 20.62 3.27
CA ARG A 315 16.39 20.56 3.03
C ARG A 315 16.69 19.49 2.01
N PHE A 316 17.89 19.52 1.48
CA PHE A 316 18.39 18.47 0.62
C PHE A 316 19.86 18.16 0.90
N ALA A 317 20.30 16.99 0.46
CA ALA A 317 21.72 16.62 0.42
C ALA A 317 22.04 15.89 -0.89
N LEU A 318 23.24 16.13 -1.38
CA LEU A 318 23.83 15.41 -2.50
C LEU A 318 24.84 14.39 -1.98
N SER A 319 24.77 13.16 -2.47
CA SER A 319 25.72 12.12 -2.13
C SER A 319 26.04 11.25 -3.35
N SER A 320 27.12 10.46 -3.27
CA SER A 320 27.47 9.51 -4.32
C SER A 320 26.92 8.13 -3.99
N GLU A 321 26.22 7.51 -4.91
CA GLU A 321 25.64 6.18 -4.78
C GLU A 321 26.11 5.29 -5.95
N GLY A 322 27.24 4.64 -5.76
CA GLY A 322 27.86 3.84 -6.81
C GLY A 322 28.22 4.66 -8.05
N LYS A 323 27.51 4.43 -9.17
CA LYS A 323 27.69 5.20 -10.42
C LYS A 323 26.74 6.40 -10.53
N LYS A 324 25.79 6.53 -9.62
CA LYS A 324 24.78 7.60 -9.62
C LYS A 324 25.09 8.65 -8.56
N THR A 325 24.52 9.82 -8.73
CA THR A 325 24.42 10.83 -7.69
C THR A 325 23.06 10.70 -7.03
N ALA A 326 23.01 10.69 -5.71
CA ALA A 326 21.78 10.68 -4.96
C ALA A 326 21.41 12.12 -4.52
N LEU A 327 20.18 12.52 -4.74
CA LEU A 327 19.58 13.72 -4.20
C LEU A 327 18.51 13.31 -3.19
N SER A 328 18.81 13.53 -1.92
CA SER A 328 17.90 13.24 -0.81
C SER A 328 17.28 14.53 -0.32
N PHE A 329 15.96 14.57 -0.26
CA PHE A 329 15.19 15.67 0.32
C PHE A 329 14.75 15.30 1.73
N PHE A 330 14.81 16.27 2.65
CA PHE A 330 14.47 16.08 4.05
C PHE A 330 13.27 16.97 4.41
N ASP A 331 12.25 16.33 4.97
CA ASP A 331 11.02 17.01 5.40
C ASP A 331 11.12 17.67 6.79
N ASN A 332 12.21 17.44 7.52
CA ASN A 332 12.42 17.95 8.89
C ASN A 332 11.27 17.54 9.84
N TYR A 333 10.71 16.33 9.66
CA TYR A 333 9.53 15.84 10.40
C TYR A 333 8.27 16.68 10.16
N ASN A 334 8.22 17.45 9.08
CA ASN A 334 7.05 18.20 8.65
C ASN A 334 6.23 17.36 7.66
N LEU A 335 5.10 16.84 8.11
CA LEU A 335 4.23 15.96 7.33
C LEU A 335 3.80 16.55 5.98
N THR A 336 3.72 17.86 5.89
CA THR A 336 3.41 18.53 4.63
C THR A 336 4.55 18.39 3.64
N PHE A 337 5.77 18.65 4.08
CA PHE A 337 6.94 18.44 3.23
C PHE A 337 7.13 16.98 2.86
N GLU A 338 6.86 16.05 3.75
CA GLU A 338 6.88 14.63 3.44
C GLU A 338 6.04 14.30 2.19
N ILE A 339 4.78 14.74 2.18
CA ILE A 339 3.86 14.50 1.06
C ILE A 339 4.34 15.20 -0.22
N TRP A 340 4.77 16.46 -0.12
CA TRP A 340 5.22 17.23 -1.27
C TRP A 340 6.53 16.74 -1.86
N LEU A 341 7.48 16.37 -1.00
CA LEU A 341 8.78 15.86 -1.43
C LEU A 341 8.64 14.46 -2.05
N GLY A 342 7.75 13.62 -1.50
CA GLY A 342 7.40 12.35 -2.12
C GLY A 342 6.90 12.56 -3.56
N ARG A 343 5.93 13.46 -3.76
CA ARG A 343 5.44 13.77 -5.11
C ARG A 343 6.50 14.39 -6.03
N LEU A 344 7.38 15.24 -5.49
CA LEU A 344 8.50 15.77 -6.27
C LEU A 344 9.40 14.64 -6.78
N VAL A 345 9.74 13.69 -5.92
CA VAL A 345 10.54 12.51 -6.26
C VAL A 345 9.84 11.66 -7.31
N ASP A 346 8.54 11.40 -7.17
CA ASP A 346 7.76 10.58 -8.11
C ASP A 346 7.70 11.18 -9.51
N THR A 347 7.66 12.51 -9.60
CA THR A 347 7.58 13.24 -10.87
C THR A 347 8.93 13.51 -11.53
N ALA A 348 10.04 13.02 -10.95
CA ALA A 348 11.36 13.16 -11.54
C ALA A 348 11.43 12.55 -12.95
N PRO A 349 11.91 13.29 -13.96
CA PRO A 349 12.03 12.83 -15.34
C PRO A 349 12.78 11.50 -15.47
N LYS A 350 12.31 10.63 -16.36
CA LYS A 350 12.98 9.34 -16.61
C LYS A 350 14.41 9.50 -17.12
N SER A 351 14.68 10.56 -17.90
CA SER A 351 16.00 10.96 -18.38
C SER A 351 17.03 11.10 -17.26
N LEU A 352 16.62 11.70 -16.14
CA LEU A 352 17.50 11.90 -14.99
C LEU A 352 17.77 10.59 -14.23
N ARG A 353 16.83 9.66 -14.21
CA ARG A 353 16.94 8.40 -13.42
C ARG A 353 18.05 7.46 -13.88
N GLU A 354 18.66 7.69 -15.03
CA GLU A 354 19.86 6.97 -15.46
C GLU A 354 21.08 7.32 -14.60
N ASN A 355 21.19 8.58 -14.22
CA ASN A 355 22.36 9.13 -13.52
C ASN A 355 22.07 9.53 -12.08
N TRP A 356 20.79 9.58 -11.68
CA TRP A 356 20.34 10.05 -10.39
C TRP A 356 19.48 9.02 -9.65
N SER A 357 19.62 9.02 -8.34
CA SER A 357 18.66 8.43 -7.41
C SER A 357 18.02 9.57 -6.61
N PHE A 358 16.69 9.59 -6.51
CA PHE A 358 15.94 10.62 -5.78
C PHE A 358 15.24 9.98 -4.58
N TYR A 359 15.36 10.61 -3.42
CA TYR A 359 14.78 10.14 -2.17
C TYR A 359 14.07 11.27 -1.44
N SER A 360 12.97 10.95 -0.78
CA SER A 360 12.38 11.78 0.27
C SER A 360 12.52 11.05 1.59
N THR A 361 13.09 11.70 2.60
CA THR A 361 13.41 11.12 3.91
C THR A 361 13.04 12.08 5.03
N HIS A 362 12.86 11.55 6.24
CA HIS A 362 12.64 12.33 7.45
C HIS A 362 13.89 13.00 7.97
#